data_783fff33bcdd06e221b5d4bab90b4f2a
#
_entry.id   783fff33bcdd06e221b5d4bab90b4f2a
#
_cell.length_a   1.000
_cell.length_b   1.000
_cell.length_c   1.000
_cell.angle_alpha   90.00
_cell.angle_beta   90.00
_cell.angle_gamma   90.00
#
_symmetry.space_group_name_H-M   'P 1'
#
loop_
_entity.id
_entity.type
_entity.pdbx_description
1 polymer ?
#
loop_
_entity_poly.entity_id
_entity_poly.type
_entity_poly.pdbx_seq_one_letter_code
_entity_poly.pdbx_strand_id
1 'polypeptide(L)'
;MYCIAPAEFEYWAGVGELMRAEAREAAEEKMAIHADYVQQLTQGTPILYVREGDIKDELLALIDEEPDISLLVLGADTTSETAGPLITFLMARGASRCRVPITVVPGNLTDEQLDALF
;
A
#
# COMPACT_ATOMS: atom_id res chain seq x y z
N MET A 1 0.27 3.93 0.88
CA MET A 1 -0.96 3.90 0.04
C MET A 1 -1.90 2.82 0.53
N TYR A 2 -3.17 3.11 0.55
CA TYR A 2 -4.23 2.13 0.78
C TYR A 2 -5.08 2.04 -0.50
N CYS A 3 -5.38 0.84 -0.95
CA CYS A 3 -6.17 0.63 -2.16
C CYS A 3 -7.46 -0.11 -1.83
N ILE A 4 -8.57 0.47 -2.24
CA ILE A 4 -9.90 -0.11 -2.06
C ILE A 4 -10.25 -0.92 -3.31
N ALA A 5 -10.49 -2.22 -3.14
CA ALA A 5 -10.78 -3.13 -4.24
C ALA A 5 -12.18 -2.87 -4.84
N PRO A 6 -12.33 -2.85 -6.17
CA PRO A 6 -13.61 -2.58 -6.81
C PRO A 6 -14.68 -3.64 -6.51
N ALA A 7 -14.28 -4.87 -6.25
CA ALA A 7 -15.20 -5.97 -5.97
C ALA A 7 -16.07 -5.74 -4.72
N GLU A 8 -15.68 -4.82 -3.84
CA GLU A 8 -16.46 -4.45 -2.67
C GLU A 8 -17.73 -3.66 -3.03
N PHE A 9 -17.83 -3.14 -4.25
CA PHE A 9 -18.89 -2.23 -4.68
C PHE A 9 -19.86 -2.80 -5.72
N GLU A 10 -19.60 -4.00 -6.26
CA GLU A 10 -20.33 -4.51 -7.43
C GLU A 10 -21.71 -5.08 -7.14
N TYR A 11 -22.04 -5.39 -5.88
CA TYR A 11 -23.26 -6.16 -5.56
C TYR A 11 -24.56 -5.35 -5.51
N TRP A 12 -24.51 -4.02 -5.38
CA TRP A 12 -25.72 -3.22 -5.15
C TRP A 12 -25.62 -1.83 -5.80
N ALA A 13 -26.21 -1.68 -6.98
CA ALA A 13 -26.13 -0.41 -7.74
C ALA A 13 -26.72 0.81 -6.99
N GLY A 14 -27.66 0.61 -6.06
CA GLY A 14 -28.22 1.69 -5.25
C GLY A 14 -27.52 1.97 -3.93
N VAL A 15 -26.59 1.10 -3.52
CA VAL A 15 -25.86 1.21 -2.24
C VAL A 15 -24.36 1.46 -2.47
N GLY A 16 -23.93 1.43 -3.74
CA GLY A 16 -22.53 1.53 -4.09
C GLY A 16 -21.83 2.79 -3.62
N GLU A 17 -22.51 3.94 -3.73
CA GLU A 17 -21.92 5.21 -3.29
C GLU A 17 -21.75 5.30 -1.78
N LEU A 18 -22.73 4.81 -1.02
CA LEU A 18 -22.64 4.77 0.44
C LEU A 18 -21.54 3.80 0.88
N MET A 19 -21.46 2.64 0.25
CA MET A 19 -20.40 1.67 0.54
C MET A 19 -19.01 2.22 0.22
N ARG A 20 -18.87 2.97 -0.86
CA ARG A 20 -17.62 3.64 -1.21
C ARG A 20 -17.21 4.67 -0.17
N ALA A 21 -18.16 5.48 0.29
CA ALA A 21 -17.92 6.49 1.32
C ALA A 21 -17.48 5.83 2.63
N GLU A 22 -18.15 4.76 3.05
CA GLU A 22 -17.80 4.00 4.25
C GLU A 22 -16.44 3.32 4.13
N ALA A 23 -16.15 2.70 2.99
CA ALA A 23 -14.87 2.05 2.75
C ALA A 23 -13.72 3.06 2.73
N ARG A 24 -13.93 4.23 2.15
CA ARG A 24 -12.95 5.30 2.13
C ARG A 24 -12.70 5.85 3.53
N GLU A 25 -13.75 6.07 4.30
CA GLU A 25 -13.62 6.51 5.70
C GLU A 25 -12.86 5.50 6.54
N ALA A 26 -13.16 4.21 6.41
CA ALA A 26 -12.45 3.15 7.11
C ALA A 26 -10.97 3.09 6.70
N ALA A 27 -10.66 3.29 5.42
CA ALA A 27 -9.30 3.35 4.91
C ALA A 27 -8.55 4.56 5.49
N GLU A 28 -9.17 5.72 5.53
CA GLU A 28 -8.59 6.94 6.09
C GLU A 28 -8.31 6.79 7.59
N GLU A 29 -9.20 6.16 8.34
CA GLU A 29 -8.99 5.88 9.76
C GLU A 29 -7.79 4.96 9.99
N LYS A 30 -7.65 3.89 9.23
CA LYS A 30 -6.50 2.99 9.30
C LYS A 30 -5.20 3.71 8.96
N MET A 31 -5.22 4.52 7.91
CA MET A 31 -4.06 5.29 7.49
C MET A 31 -3.66 6.32 8.54
N ALA A 32 -4.63 6.95 9.21
CA ALA A 32 -4.36 7.93 10.27
C ALA A 32 -3.59 7.32 11.43
N ILE A 33 -3.91 6.09 11.83
CA ILE A 33 -3.19 5.38 12.89
C ILE A 33 -1.72 5.18 12.51
N HIS A 34 -1.46 4.74 11.29
CA HIS A 34 -0.10 4.57 10.79
C HIS A 34 0.64 5.89 10.62
N ALA A 35 -0.07 6.94 10.18
CA ALA A 35 0.50 8.26 10.02
C ALA A 35 0.98 8.84 11.36
N ASP A 36 0.16 8.69 12.41
CA ASP A 36 0.53 9.14 13.75
C ASP A 36 1.77 8.41 14.25
N TYR A 37 1.85 7.11 14.04
CA TYR A 37 3.01 6.31 14.41
C TYR A 37 4.29 6.77 13.71
N VAL A 38 4.22 6.98 12.41
CA VAL A 38 5.35 7.47 11.59
C VAL A 38 5.77 8.87 12.04
N GLN A 39 4.81 9.74 12.32
CA GLN A 39 5.08 11.11 12.78
C GLN A 39 5.82 11.11 14.13
N GLN A 40 5.44 10.22 15.05
CA GLN A 40 6.12 10.09 16.34
C GLN A 40 7.56 9.58 16.17
N LEU A 41 7.81 8.68 15.26
CA LEU A 41 9.13 8.10 15.03
C LEU A 41 10.07 9.03 14.28
N THR A 42 9.58 9.74 13.28
CA THR A 42 10.41 10.50 12.33
C THR A 42 10.30 12.00 12.48
N GLN A 43 9.32 12.49 13.23
CA GLN A 43 8.94 13.90 13.32
C GLN A 43 8.52 14.51 11.97
N GLY A 44 8.34 13.66 10.95
CA GLY A 44 7.86 14.05 9.63
C GLY A 44 6.40 13.70 9.45
N THR A 45 5.72 14.38 8.54
CA THR A 45 4.33 14.09 8.21
C THR A 45 4.29 13.26 6.92
N PRO A 46 3.83 11.99 6.96
CA PRO A 46 3.70 11.20 5.75
C PRO A 46 2.55 11.71 4.89
N ILE A 47 2.72 11.60 3.58
CA ILE A 47 1.64 11.85 2.63
C ILE A 47 0.85 10.55 2.46
N LEU A 48 -0.46 10.63 2.67
CA LEU A 48 -1.33 9.46 2.61
C LEU A 48 -2.08 9.42 1.28
N TYR A 49 -2.03 8.27 0.63
CA TYR A 49 -2.76 8.05 -0.63
C TYR A 49 -3.80 6.95 -0.41
N VAL A 50 -5.05 7.24 -0.71
CA VAL A 50 -6.15 6.28 -0.76
C VAL A 50 -6.65 6.22 -2.19
N ARG A 51 -6.54 5.05 -2.81
CA ARG A 51 -6.91 4.83 -4.21
C ARG A 51 -7.98 3.74 -4.28
N GLU A 52 -8.79 3.81 -5.32
CA GLU A 52 -9.80 2.79 -5.62
C GLU A 52 -9.44 2.12 -6.94
N GLY A 53 -9.47 0.79 -6.98
CA GLY A 53 -9.16 0.03 -8.17
C GLY A 53 -8.32 -1.21 -7.91
N ASP A 54 -7.71 -1.74 -8.96
CA ASP A 54 -6.76 -2.83 -8.83
C ASP A 54 -5.45 -2.31 -8.22
N ILE A 55 -5.01 -2.93 -7.14
CA ILE A 55 -3.86 -2.45 -6.38
C ILE A 55 -2.57 -2.41 -7.23
N LYS A 56 -2.41 -3.34 -8.15
CA LYS A 56 -1.22 -3.41 -9.02
C LYS A 56 -1.16 -2.22 -9.96
N ASP A 57 -2.28 -1.93 -10.61
CA ASP A 57 -2.38 -0.83 -11.57
C ASP A 57 -2.32 0.52 -10.86
N GLU A 58 -3.03 0.66 -9.73
CA GLU A 58 -3.05 1.90 -8.96
C GLU A 58 -1.70 2.24 -8.35
N LEU A 59 -0.95 1.24 -7.89
CA LEU A 59 0.39 1.45 -7.35
C LEU A 59 1.35 1.95 -8.43
N LEU A 60 1.35 1.31 -9.59
CA LEU A 60 2.21 1.72 -10.71
C LEU A 60 1.82 3.11 -11.23
N ALA A 61 0.52 3.39 -11.30
CA ALA A 61 0.03 4.71 -11.69
C ALA A 61 0.49 5.80 -10.71
N LEU A 62 0.40 5.53 -9.42
CA LEU A 62 0.85 6.49 -8.39
C LEU A 62 2.35 6.78 -8.52
N ILE A 63 3.16 5.76 -8.72
CA ILE A 63 4.61 5.93 -8.91
C ILE A 63 4.91 6.80 -10.14
N ASP A 64 4.16 6.60 -11.22
CA ASP A 64 4.33 7.39 -12.44
C ASP A 64 3.84 8.83 -12.28
N GLU A 65 2.77 9.04 -11.52
CA GLU A 65 2.20 10.37 -11.25
C GLU A 65 3.07 11.22 -10.32
N GLU A 66 3.83 10.58 -9.44
CA GLU A 66 4.60 11.24 -8.40
C GLU A 66 6.11 11.08 -8.65
N PRO A 67 6.74 12.02 -9.34
CA PRO A 67 8.15 11.89 -9.71
C PRO A 67 9.11 11.92 -8.50
N ASP A 68 8.67 12.42 -7.36
CA ASP A 68 9.48 12.44 -6.14
C ASP A 68 9.64 11.09 -5.46
N ILE A 69 8.81 10.10 -5.85
CA ILE A 69 8.98 8.73 -5.36
C ILE A 69 10.24 8.13 -5.99
N SER A 70 11.18 7.73 -5.15
CA SER A 70 12.47 7.19 -5.58
C SER A 70 12.70 5.74 -5.17
N LEU A 71 11.85 5.20 -4.31
CA LEU A 71 11.98 3.85 -3.78
C LEU A 71 10.60 3.32 -3.40
N LEU A 72 10.33 2.07 -3.72
CA LEU A 72 9.14 1.36 -3.26
C LEU A 72 9.54 0.35 -2.19
N VAL A 73 8.92 0.44 -1.02
CA VAL A 73 9.14 -0.49 0.09
C VAL A 73 7.86 -1.28 0.34
N LEU A 74 7.95 -2.58 0.35
CA LEU A 74 6.81 -3.49 0.54
C LEU A 74 7.08 -4.44 1.71
N GLY A 75 6.05 -4.64 2.53
CA GLY A 75 6.06 -5.70 3.53
C GLY A 75 5.64 -7.03 2.93
N ALA A 76 6.43 -8.07 3.14
CA ALA A 76 6.09 -9.41 2.67
C ALA A 76 5.24 -10.15 3.71
N ASP A 77 4.23 -10.88 3.23
CA ASP A 77 3.47 -11.79 4.07
C ASP A 77 4.33 -13.01 4.39
N THR A 78 4.62 -13.22 5.67
CA THR A 78 5.42 -14.35 6.15
C THR A 78 4.57 -15.47 6.75
N THR A 79 3.24 -15.33 6.72
CA THR A 79 2.30 -16.33 7.26
C THR A 79 1.79 -17.30 6.21
N SER A 80 2.04 -17.04 4.93
CA SER A 80 1.66 -17.88 3.80
C SER A 80 2.88 -18.37 3.03
N GLU A 81 2.68 -19.31 2.12
CA GLU A 81 3.75 -19.87 1.28
C GLU A 81 4.30 -18.87 0.26
N THR A 82 3.55 -17.80 -0.02
CA THR A 82 3.97 -16.76 -0.95
C THR A 82 4.07 -15.42 -0.23
N ALA A 83 4.90 -14.54 -0.75
CA ALA A 83 5.08 -13.19 -0.20
C ALA A 83 3.87 -12.27 -0.40
N GLY A 84 2.83 -12.76 -1.02
CA GLY A 84 1.62 -12.02 -1.34
C GLY A 84 1.48 -11.75 -2.85
N PRO A 85 0.24 -11.52 -3.34
CA PRO A 85 -0.01 -11.39 -4.78
C PRO A 85 0.64 -10.14 -5.39
N LEU A 86 0.73 -9.05 -4.65
CA LEU A 86 1.35 -7.82 -5.14
C LEU A 86 2.84 -8.00 -5.36
N ILE A 87 3.55 -8.58 -4.39
CA ILE A 87 4.99 -8.81 -4.49
C ILE A 87 5.26 -9.82 -5.61
N THR A 88 4.48 -10.89 -5.71
CA THR A 88 4.60 -11.90 -6.76
C THR A 88 4.46 -11.27 -8.15
N PHE A 89 3.48 -10.40 -8.32
CA PHE A 89 3.30 -9.67 -9.58
C PHE A 89 4.50 -8.77 -9.90
N LEU A 90 4.93 -7.95 -8.93
CA LEU A 90 6.02 -7.00 -9.13
C LEU A 90 7.35 -7.69 -9.44
N MET A 91 7.62 -8.84 -8.83
CA MET A 91 8.85 -9.58 -9.08
C MET A 91 8.83 -10.31 -10.43
N ALA A 92 7.66 -10.67 -10.94
CA ALA A 92 7.53 -11.42 -12.21
C ALA A 92 7.34 -10.49 -13.41
N ARG A 93 6.28 -9.68 -13.41
CA ARG A 93 5.87 -8.89 -14.56
C ARG A 93 5.94 -7.39 -14.34
N GLY A 94 5.71 -6.96 -13.11
CA GLY A 94 5.65 -5.55 -12.75
C GLY A 94 7.01 -4.89 -12.61
N ALA A 95 8.09 -5.66 -12.43
CA ALA A 95 9.43 -5.11 -12.24
C ALA A 95 9.88 -4.26 -13.44
N SER A 96 9.58 -4.71 -14.66
CA SER A 96 9.91 -3.96 -15.87
C SER A 96 9.05 -2.70 -16.08
N ARG A 97 7.90 -2.62 -15.40
CA ARG A 97 6.97 -1.49 -15.46
C ARG A 97 7.15 -0.51 -14.31
N CYS A 98 7.89 -0.89 -13.29
CA CYS A 98 8.13 -0.06 -12.13
C CYS A 98 9.36 0.82 -12.36
N ARG A 99 9.18 2.12 -12.27
CA ARG A 99 10.23 3.12 -12.53
C ARG A 99 11.28 3.16 -11.42
N VAL A 100 10.98 2.68 -10.23
CA VAL A 100 11.84 2.82 -9.06
C VAL A 100 12.29 1.46 -8.54
N PRO A 101 13.40 1.39 -7.78
CA PRO A 101 13.80 0.16 -7.11
C PRO A 101 12.74 -0.32 -6.11
N ILE A 102 12.67 -1.62 -5.93
CA ILE A 102 11.71 -2.26 -5.04
C ILE A 102 12.48 -2.95 -3.91
N THR A 103 12.16 -2.59 -2.67
CA THR A 103 12.70 -3.22 -1.47
C THR A 103 11.60 -4.02 -0.80
N VAL A 104 11.85 -5.29 -0.54
CA VAL A 104 10.90 -6.18 0.14
C VAL A 104 11.41 -6.46 1.56
N VAL A 105 10.57 -6.17 2.55
CA VAL A 105 10.87 -6.35 3.97
C VAL A 105 9.98 -7.45 4.52
N PRO A 106 10.54 -8.49 5.18
CA PRO A 106 9.71 -9.49 5.83
C PRO A 106 8.79 -8.88 6.88
N GLY A 107 7.51 -9.25 6.86
CA GLY A 107 6.51 -8.67 7.75
C GLY A 107 6.61 -9.09 9.20
N ASN A 108 7.48 -10.05 9.52
CA ASN A 108 7.68 -10.57 10.88
C ASN A 108 8.91 -9.99 11.61
N LEU A 109 9.55 -8.98 11.03
CA LEU A 109 10.68 -8.34 11.70
C LEU A 109 10.21 -7.50 12.89
N THR A 110 10.98 -7.53 13.96
CA THR A 110 10.75 -6.67 15.13
C THR A 110 11.23 -5.25 14.84
N ASP A 111 10.78 -4.30 15.64
CA ASP A 111 11.24 -2.91 15.52
C ASP A 111 12.75 -2.78 15.66
N GLU A 112 13.36 -3.58 16.56
CA GLU A 112 14.80 -3.60 16.73
C GLU A 112 15.52 -4.10 15.47
N GLN A 113 14.99 -5.14 14.83
CA GLN A 113 15.55 -5.66 13.58
C GLN A 113 15.41 -4.66 12.44
N LEU A 114 14.28 -3.96 12.37
CA LEU A 114 14.07 -2.92 11.36
C LEU A 114 15.01 -1.74 11.55
N ASP A 115 15.22 -1.30 12.80
CA ASP A 115 16.14 -0.22 13.13
C ASP A 115 17.58 -0.56 12.73
N ALA A 116 17.98 -1.83 12.85
CA ALA A 116 19.30 -2.30 12.46
C ALA A 116 19.52 -2.29 10.95
N LEU A 117 18.44 -2.35 10.13
CA LEU A 117 18.52 -2.34 8.66
C LEU A 117 18.60 -0.92 8.09
N PHE A 118 18.05 0.01 8.78
CA PHE A 118 17.92 1.40 8.34
C PHE A 118 18.55 2.36 9.35
#